data_9bf766e568663f2fa4dd7ea770148a60
#
_entry.id   9bf766e568663f2fa4dd7ea770148a60
#
_cell.length_a   1.000
_cell.length_b   1.000
_cell.length_c   1.000
_cell.angle_alpha   90.00
_cell.angle_beta   90.00
_cell.angle_gamma   90.00
#
_symmetry.space_group_name_H-M   'P 1'
#
loop_
_entity.id
_entity.type
_entity.pdbx_description
1 polymer ?
#
loop_
_entity_poly.entity_id
_entity_poly.type
_entity_poly.pdbx_seq_one_letter_code
_entity_poly.pdbx_strand_id
1 'polypeptide(L)'
;DPKLMTYLAVETIKNCEVIAVPADGKEHAISYKIASGIVTDMNQKECLALSSPMTKDPNVLNENYQNVSKEIMKKLDEGKDVAYLTLGDPTIYSTYIYIQRIIKESGYEAEIINGIPSFCAVAAKLGDSLADRSEQLHIIPSSYDIEEALELPGNKILMKAASKLSDVKKILRDHELEAQMIENCGMEEERIYQNIDEMPEKAAYYTTLLVKK
;
A
#
# COMPACT_ATOMS: atom_id res chain seq x y z
N ASP A 1 -2.51 -6.88 8.80
CA ASP A 1 -2.19 -7.58 10.05
C ASP A 1 -1.19 -6.75 10.85
N PRO A 2 -1.51 -6.30 12.12
CA PRO A 2 -0.59 -5.57 12.97
C PRO A 2 0.74 -6.29 13.24
N LYS A 3 0.72 -7.63 13.28
CA LYS A 3 1.91 -8.46 13.54
C LYS A 3 2.95 -8.41 12.41
N LEU A 4 2.58 -7.91 11.24
CA LEU A 4 3.51 -7.73 10.12
C LEU A 4 4.21 -6.35 10.12
N MET A 5 3.97 -5.52 11.12
CA MET A 5 4.74 -4.28 11.29
C MET A 5 6.19 -4.62 11.64
N THR A 6 7.14 -3.93 11.00
CA THR A 6 8.55 -4.08 11.38
C THR A 6 8.79 -3.51 12.78
N TYR A 7 9.74 -4.08 13.51
CA TYR A 7 10.10 -3.59 14.84
C TYR A 7 10.49 -2.10 14.80
N LEU A 8 11.28 -1.72 13.80
CA LEU A 8 11.69 -0.32 13.62
C LEU A 8 10.48 0.60 13.41
N ALA A 9 9.47 0.20 12.63
CA ALA A 9 8.26 1.00 12.44
C ALA A 9 7.49 1.20 13.76
N VAL A 10 7.40 0.16 14.58
CA VAL A 10 6.75 0.23 15.90
C VAL A 10 7.51 1.20 16.83
N GLU A 11 8.84 1.10 16.87
CA GLU A 11 9.67 2.01 17.70
C GLU A 11 9.57 3.46 17.21
N THR A 12 9.65 3.70 15.90
CA THR A 12 9.53 5.04 15.33
C THR A 12 8.18 5.66 15.69
N ILE A 13 7.07 4.92 15.51
CA ILE A 13 5.73 5.41 15.86
C ILE A 13 5.63 5.73 17.35
N LYS A 14 6.21 4.91 18.23
CA LYS A 14 6.23 5.17 19.68
C LYS A 14 6.97 6.45 20.04
N ASN A 15 8.05 6.75 19.35
CA ASN A 15 8.89 7.90 19.64
C ASN A 15 8.35 9.22 19.07
N CYS A 16 7.51 9.20 18.03
CA CYS A 16 6.91 10.41 17.46
C CYS A 16 5.72 10.91 18.29
N GLU A 17 5.61 12.23 18.47
CA GLU A 17 4.50 12.88 19.16
C GLU A 17 3.26 12.99 18.27
N VAL A 18 3.45 13.10 16.94
CA VAL A 18 2.38 13.31 15.97
C VAL A 18 2.29 12.13 15.03
N ILE A 19 1.08 11.65 14.82
CA ILE A 19 0.77 10.61 13.84
C ILE A 19 -0.02 11.23 12.68
N ALA A 20 0.58 11.28 11.51
CA ALA A 20 -0.07 11.76 10.29
C ALA A 20 -0.66 10.59 9.50
N VAL A 21 -1.90 10.74 9.03
CA VAL A 21 -2.62 9.71 8.26
C VAL A 21 -3.25 10.29 7.00
N PRO A 22 -3.21 9.58 5.85
CA PRO A 22 -3.83 10.01 4.60
C PRO A 22 -5.34 9.69 4.59
N ALA A 23 -6.10 10.34 5.46
CA ALA A 23 -7.55 10.16 5.59
C ALA A 23 -8.18 11.39 6.26
N ASP A 24 -9.49 11.56 6.09
CA ASP A 24 -10.23 12.68 6.70
C ASP A 24 -10.40 12.54 8.23
N GLY A 25 -9.98 11.42 8.80
CA GLY A 25 -9.97 11.15 10.23
C GLY A 25 -9.25 9.84 10.55
N LYS A 26 -8.75 9.70 11.78
CA LYS A 26 -8.05 8.49 12.21
C LYS A 26 -8.92 7.23 12.17
N GLU A 27 -10.21 7.37 12.37
CA GLU A 27 -11.22 6.30 12.30
C GLU A 27 -11.36 5.71 10.90
N HIS A 28 -11.06 6.48 9.85
CA HIS A 28 -11.09 6.06 8.46
C HIS A 28 -9.74 5.57 7.94
N ALA A 29 -8.67 5.79 8.72
CA ALA A 29 -7.31 5.41 8.34
C ALA A 29 -6.99 3.96 8.70
N ILE A 30 -6.96 3.07 7.72
CA ILE A 30 -6.60 1.65 7.93
C ILE A 30 -5.20 1.51 8.53
N SER A 31 -4.23 2.32 8.08
CA SER A 31 -2.87 2.33 8.63
C SER A 31 -2.85 2.68 10.13
N TYR A 32 -3.70 3.62 10.57
CA TYR A 32 -3.86 3.94 11.98
C TYR A 32 -4.45 2.76 12.78
N LYS A 33 -5.49 2.12 12.25
CA LYS A 33 -6.11 0.94 12.87
C LYS A 33 -5.11 -0.20 13.05
N ILE A 34 -4.28 -0.45 12.03
CA ILE A 34 -3.23 -1.48 12.09
C ILE A 34 -2.19 -1.11 13.15
N ALA A 35 -1.66 0.11 13.14
CA ALA A 35 -0.66 0.56 14.11
C ALA A 35 -1.17 0.49 15.56
N SER A 36 -2.44 0.86 15.78
CA SER A 36 -3.09 0.79 17.10
C SER A 36 -3.24 -0.64 17.65
N GLY A 37 -3.12 -1.66 16.80
CA GLY A 37 -3.12 -3.06 17.21
C GLY A 37 -1.84 -3.49 17.95
N ILE A 38 -0.76 -2.70 17.85
CA ILE A 38 0.54 -2.97 18.49
C ILE A 38 0.98 -1.80 19.39
N VAL A 39 0.80 -0.55 18.93
CA VAL A 39 1.19 0.64 19.67
C VAL A 39 0.04 1.08 20.56
N THR A 40 0.13 0.78 21.85
CA THR A 40 -1.00 0.90 22.78
C THR A 40 -1.34 2.33 23.19
N ASP A 41 -0.39 3.27 23.03
CA ASP A 41 -0.54 4.69 23.35
C ASP A 41 -0.94 5.57 22.16
N MET A 42 -1.31 4.98 21.01
CA MET A 42 -1.74 5.71 19.81
C MET A 42 -2.81 6.76 20.08
N ASN A 43 -3.75 6.47 20.99
CA ASN A 43 -4.84 7.38 21.32
C ASN A 43 -4.39 8.63 22.10
N GLN A 44 -3.18 8.62 22.68
CA GLN A 44 -2.61 9.73 23.43
C GLN A 44 -1.81 10.67 22.52
N LYS A 45 -1.45 10.21 21.33
CA LYS A 45 -0.66 10.98 20.35
C LYS A 45 -1.57 11.95 19.58
N GLU A 46 -1.01 13.09 19.22
CA GLU A 46 -1.68 14.03 18.32
C GLU A 46 -1.89 13.36 16.94
N CYS A 47 -3.11 13.38 16.41
CA CYS A 47 -3.41 12.81 15.10
C CYS A 47 -3.63 13.94 14.09
N LEU A 48 -2.82 13.96 13.05
CA LEU A 48 -2.91 14.87 11.92
C LEU A 48 -3.60 14.13 10.75
N ALA A 49 -4.89 14.38 10.58
CA ALA A 49 -5.66 13.85 9.46
C ALA A 49 -5.40 14.70 8.21
N LEU A 50 -4.93 14.08 7.16
CA LEU A 50 -4.48 14.75 5.92
C LEU A 50 -5.31 14.26 4.75
N SER A 51 -5.90 15.19 3.99
CA SER A 51 -6.69 14.86 2.81
C SER A 51 -5.89 14.05 1.80
N SER A 52 -6.52 13.02 1.22
CA SER A 52 -5.93 12.18 0.17
C SER A 52 -6.95 11.98 -0.95
N PRO A 53 -7.03 12.91 -1.91
CA PRO A 53 -8.05 12.88 -2.96
C PRO A 53 -7.84 11.68 -3.89
N MET A 54 -8.92 10.96 -4.17
CA MET A 54 -8.97 9.85 -5.13
C MET A 54 -9.11 10.39 -6.56
N THR A 55 -8.06 10.96 -7.11
CA THR A 55 -8.03 11.56 -8.46
C THR A 55 -6.81 11.10 -9.25
N LYS A 56 -6.88 11.23 -10.58
CA LYS A 56 -5.74 11.07 -11.50
C LYS A 56 -5.25 12.42 -12.06
N ASP A 57 -5.89 13.53 -11.67
CA ASP A 57 -5.46 14.87 -12.11
C ASP A 57 -4.13 15.25 -11.43
N PRO A 58 -3.04 15.41 -12.21
CA PRO A 58 -1.73 15.71 -11.64
C PRO A 58 -1.68 17.06 -10.90
N ASN A 59 -2.49 18.04 -11.30
CA ASN A 59 -2.51 19.36 -10.67
C ASN A 59 -3.14 19.27 -9.28
N VAL A 60 -4.28 18.58 -9.17
CA VAL A 60 -4.97 18.34 -7.88
C VAL A 60 -4.07 17.54 -6.94
N LEU A 61 -3.38 16.51 -7.45
CA LEU A 61 -2.46 15.71 -6.65
C LEU A 61 -1.28 16.55 -6.16
N ASN A 62 -0.66 17.35 -7.04
CA ASN A 62 0.49 18.16 -6.67
C ASN A 62 0.12 19.24 -5.64
N GLU A 63 -1.01 19.94 -5.83
CA GLU A 63 -1.52 20.89 -4.84
C GLU A 63 -1.77 20.21 -3.47
N ASN A 64 -2.36 19.01 -3.49
CA ASN A 64 -2.57 18.23 -2.26
C ASN A 64 -1.25 17.89 -1.57
N TYR A 65 -0.22 17.41 -2.30
CA TYR A 65 1.09 17.10 -1.71
C TYR A 65 1.73 18.34 -1.08
N GLN A 66 1.63 19.51 -1.71
CA GLN A 66 2.11 20.77 -1.16
C GLN A 66 1.38 21.14 0.14
N ASN A 67 0.05 21.00 0.16
CA ASN A 67 -0.76 21.32 1.34
C ASN A 67 -0.48 20.36 2.50
N VAL A 68 -0.41 19.07 2.22
CA VAL A 68 -0.07 18.02 3.21
C VAL A 68 1.33 18.27 3.79
N SER A 69 2.31 18.57 2.94
CA SER A 69 3.67 18.87 3.39
C SER A 69 3.72 20.09 4.29
N LYS A 70 2.97 21.17 3.98
CA LYS A 70 2.88 22.36 4.83
C LYS A 70 2.31 22.06 6.21
N GLU A 71 1.28 21.22 6.30
CA GLU A 71 0.70 20.85 7.60
C GLU A 71 1.69 20.01 8.44
N ILE A 72 2.45 19.12 7.81
CA ILE A 72 3.51 18.38 8.49
C ILE A 72 4.63 19.31 8.96
N MET A 73 5.12 20.20 8.09
CA MET A 73 6.18 21.15 8.42
C MET A 73 5.81 22.07 9.60
N LYS A 74 4.54 22.48 9.73
CA LYS A 74 4.09 23.21 10.93
C LYS A 74 4.34 22.46 12.22
N LYS A 75 4.17 21.12 12.21
CA LYS A 75 4.45 20.29 13.38
C LYS A 75 5.94 20.15 13.67
N LEU A 76 6.73 20.03 12.61
CA LEU A 76 8.20 20.03 12.71
C LEU A 76 8.72 21.37 13.27
N ASP A 77 8.13 22.52 12.86
CA ASP A 77 8.47 23.85 13.40
C ASP A 77 8.10 24.00 14.88
N GLU A 78 7.10 23.24 15.36
CA GLU A 78 6.78 23.12 16.79
C GLU A 78 7.79 22.27 17.56
N GLY A 79 8.81 21.70 16.89
CA GLY A 79 9.81 20.80 17.46
C GLY A 79 9.31 19.39 17.72
N LYS A 80 8.25 18.97 17.04
CA LYS A 80 7.65 17.62 17.18
C LYS A 80 8.09 16.69 16.05
N ASP A 81 8.32 15.43 16.37
CA ASP A 81 8.52 14.39 15.38
C ASP A 81 7.18 13.87 14.84
N VAL A 82 7.11 13.64 13.53
CA VAL A 82 5.89 13.22 12.82
C VAL A 82 6.09 11.87 12.15
N ALA A 83 5.30 10.88 12.52
CA ALA A 83 5.21 9.61 11.81
C ALA A 83 4.06 9.64 10.80
N TYR A 84 4.38 9.67 9.50
CA TYR A 84 3.39 9.55 8.43
C TYR A 84 3.10 8.08 8.14
N LEU A 85 1.89 7.62 8.42
CA LEU A 85 1.52 6.21 8.27
C LEU A 85 1.05 5.92 6.85
N THR A 86 1.58 4.85 6.26
CA THR A 86 1.13 4.29 4.98
C THR A 86 0.95 2.78 5.08
N LEU A 87 0.26 2.16 4.11
CA LEU A 87 0.08 0.72 4.04
C LEU A 87 1.24 0.07 3.25
N GLY A 88 1.64 -1.12 3.68
CA GLY A 88 2.69 -1.88 3.03
C GLY A 88 4.07 -1.25 3.24
N ASP A 89 4.85 -1.11 2.18
CA ASP A 89 6.16 -0.48 2.20
C ASP A 89 6.09 0.91 1.54
N PRO A 90 6.64 1.97 2.17
CA PRO A 90 6.60 3.33 1.62
C PRO A 90 7.30 3.51 0.28
N THR A 91 8.18 2.58 -0.10
CA THR A 91 8.91 2.65 -1.37
C THR A 91 8.13 2.09 -2.55
N ILE A 92 6.98 1.42 -2.30
CA ILE A 92 6.16 0.75 -3.33
C ILE A 92 4.84 1.49 -3.54
N TYR A 93 4.73 2.26 -4.60
CA TYR A 93 3.52 2.99 -5.03
C TYR A 93 2.83 3.81 -3.91
N SER A 94 3.63 4.41 -3.03
CA SER A 94 3.16 5.24 -1.93
C SER A 94 3.19 6.73 -2.28
N THR A 95 2.14 7.45 -1.90
CA THR A 95 2.09 8.92 -2.02
C THR A 95 3.08 9.61 -1.09
N TYR A 96 3.52 8.94 -0.02
CA TYR A 96 4.51 9.48 0.92
C TYR A 96 5.79 9.97 0.24
N ILE A 97 6.25 9.30 -0.80
CA ILE A 97 7.49 9.67 -1.51
C ILE A 97 7.43 11.10 -2.08
N TYR A 98 6.28 11.54 -2.57
CA TYR A 98 6.11 12.91 -3.08
C TYR A 98 6.15 13.94 -1.95
N ILE A 99 5.50 13.63 -0.83
CA ILE A 99 5.49 14.46 0.38
C ILE A 99 6.90 14.54 0.98
N GLN A 100 7.60 13.42 1.11
CA GLN A 100 8.97 13.35 1.63
C GLN A 100 9.93 14.24 0.83
N ARG A 101 9.83 14.22 -0.51
CA ARG A 101 10.68 15.06 -1.38
C ARG A 101 10.47 16.54 -1.08
N ILE A 102 9.22 17.00 -0.98
CA ILE A 102 8.89 18.39 -0.68
C ILE A 102 9.45 18.79 0.70
N ILE A 103 9.28 17.94 1.71
CA ILE A 103 9.78 18.18 3.07
C ILE A 103 11.32 18.30 3.06
N LYS A 104 12.02 17.39 2.39
CA LYS A 104 13.48 17.43 2.27
C LYS A 104 13.99 18.64 1.48
N GLU A 105 13.34 19.00 0.38
CA GLU A 105 13.64 20.21 -0.41
C GLU A 105 13.42 21.51 0.39
N SER A 106 12.54 21.44 1.39
CA SER A 106 12.29 22.55 2.33
C SER A 106 13.30 22.61 3.50
N GLY A 107 14.27 21.69 3.55
CA GLY A 107 15.37 21.71 4.52
C GLY A 107 15.13 20.88 5.80
N TYR A 108 14.05 20.09 5.88
CA TYR A 108 13.80 19.17 6.98
C TYR A 108 14.38 17.79 6.72
N GLU A 109 14.67 17.06 7.79
CA GLU A 109 15.02 15.66 7.70
C GLU A 109 13.77 14.80 7.56
N ALA A 110 13.82 13.77 6.72
CA ALA A 110 12.75 12.81 6.54
C ALA A 110 13.31 11.44 6.15
N GLU A 111 12.96 10.43 6.91
CA GLU A 111 13.39 9.05 6.74
C GLU A 111 12.27 8.18 6.14
N ILE A 112 12.68 7.07 5.53
CA ILE A 112 11.78 6.01 5.08
C ILE A 112 11.99 4.82 6.00
N ILE A 113 10.92 4.42 6.68
CA ILE A 113 10.91 3.21 7.50
C ILE A 113 10.21 2.11 6.69
N ASN A 114 10.95 1.07 6.33
CA ASN A 114 10.42 -0.03 5.52
C ASN A 114 9.31 -0.80 6.24
N GLY A 115 8.36 -1.27 5.45
CA GLY A 115 7.30 -2.18 5.87
C GLY A 115 7.32 -3.49 5.07
N ILE A 116 6.26 -4.28 5.19
CA ILE A 116 6.06 -5.49 4.40
C ILE A 116 5.16 -5.11 3.20
N PRO A 117 5.63 -5.19 1.95
CA PRO A 117 4.78 -4.97 0.79
C PRO A 117 3.59 -5.94 0.76
N SER A 118 2.42 -5.48 0.33
CA SER A 118 1.20 -6.30 0.34
C SER A 118 1.36 -7.63 -0.40
N PHE A 119 2.07 -7.64 -1.52
CA PHE A 119 2.30 -8.85 -2.30
C PHE A 119 3.19 -9.87 -1.59
N CYS A 120 4.13 -9.44 -0.73
CA CYS A 120 4.90 -10.37 0.12
C CYS A 120 3.99 -11.01 1.17
N ALA A 121 3.10 -10.24 1.79
CA ALA A 121 2.12 -10.77 2.74
C ALA A 121 1.14 -11.73 2.05
N VAL A 122 0.70 -11.42 0.83
CA VAL A 122 -0.16 -12.29 0.00
C VAL A 122 0.54 -13.61 -0.32
N ALA A 123 1.78 -13.58 -0.81
CA ALA A 123 2.53 -14.80 -1.12
C ALA A 123 2.72 -15.70 0.11
N ALA A 124 3.10 -15.12 1.24
CA ALA A 124 3.22 -15.85 2.50
C ALA A 124 1.89 -16.49 2.93
N LYS A 125 0.76 -15.80 2.73
CA LYS A 125 -0.58 -16.29 3.05
C LYS A 125 -1.03 -17.42 2.12
N LEU A 126 -0.66 -17.34 0.84
CA LEU A 126 -0.88 -18.40 -0.15
C LEU A 126 0.05 -19.61 0.09
N GLY A 127 1.11 -19.45 0.88
CA GLY A 127 2.11 -20.49 1.13
C GLY A 127 3.01 -20.74 -0.08
N ASP A 128 3.23 -19.72 -0.91
CA ASP A 128 3.97 -19.83 -2.16
C ASP A 128 5.02 -18.71 -2.31
N SER A 129 6.02 -18.95 -3.18
CA SER A 129 7.04 -17.96 -3.52
C SER A 129 6.52 -16.98 -4.58
N LEU A 130 7.07 -15.78 -4.60
CA LEU A 130 6.82 -14.81 -5.67
C LEU A 130 7.62 -15.14 -6.92
N ALA A 131 8.81 -15.66 -6.75
CA ALA A 131 9.69 -16.11 -7.83
C ALA A 131 10.69 -17.12 -7.27
N ASP A 132 11.00 -18.14 -8.06
CA ASP A 132 11.96 -19.17 -7.73
C ASP A 132 13.25 -18.99 -8.56
N ARG A 133 14.41 -19.24 -7.93
CA ARG A 133 15.72 -19.23 -8.57
C ARG A 133 15.98 -17.96 -9.41
N SER A 134 15.93 -18.08 -10.76
CA SER A 134 16.20 -17.02 -11.73
C SER A 134 14.93 -16.50 -12.41
N GLU A 135 13.76 -16.80 -11.90
CA GLU A 135 12.50 -16.29 -12.44
C GLU A 135 12.43 -14.77 -12.30
N GLN A 136 11.88 -14.13 -13.31
CA GLN A 136 11.61 -12.69 -13.26
C GLN A 136 10.31 -12.44 -12.52
N LEU A 137 10.25 -11.32 -11.80
CA LEU A 137 9.05 -10.86 -11.11
C LEU A 137 8.70 -9.45 -11.56
N HIS A 138 7.48 -9.27 -12.05
CA HIS A 138 6.95 -7.98 -12.47
C HIS A 138 5.84 -7.53 -11.52
N ILE A 139 5.96 -6.32 -10.96
CA ILE A 139 4.97 -5.73 -10.08
C ILE A 139 4.20 -4.68 -10.88
N ILE A 140 2.92 -4.94 -11.16
CA ILE A 140 2.11 -4.21 -12.13
C ILE A 140 0.91 -3.58 -11.40
N PRO A 141 0.84 -2.24 -11.31
CA PRO A 141 -0.36 -1.57 -10.84
C PRO A 141 -1.44 -1.58 -11.92
N SER A 142 -2.70 -1.72 -11.54
CA SER A 142 -3.86 -1.82 -12.47
C SER A 142 -4.08 -0.60 -13.38
N SER A 143 -3.32 0.46 -13.19
CA SER A 143 -3.34 1.65 -14.06
C SER A 143 -2.65 1.42 -15.41
N TYR A 144 -1.83 0.36 -15.53
CA TYR A 144 -1.15 -0.01 -16.77
C TYR A 144 -2.01 -0.95 -17.64
N ASP A 145 -1.60 -1.11 -18.89
CA ASP A 145 -2.14 -2.12 -19.78
C ASP A 145 -1.73 -3.51 -19.28
N ILE A 146 -2.72 -4.28 -18.87
CA ILE A 146 -2.50 -5.60 -18.27
C ILE A 146 -2.11 -6.61 -19.34
N GLU A 147 -2.68 -6.48 -20.55
CA GLU A 147 -2.42 -7.40 -21.65
C GLU A 147 -0.94 -7.36 -22.05
N GLU A 148 -0.40 -6.16 -22.30
CA GLU A 148 1.04 -5.97 -22.57
C GLU A 148 1.91 -6.49 -21.44
N ALA A 149 1.51 -6.24 -20.19
CA ALA A 149 2.27 -6.67 -19.02
C ALA A 149 2.29 -8.21 -18.85
N LEU A 150 1.25 -8.92 -19.23
CA LEU A 150 1.16 -10.37 -19.12
C LEU A 150 2.00 -11.10 -20.19
N GLU A 151 2.37 -10.44 -21.29
CA GLU A 151 3.30 -10.98 -22.29
C GLU A 151 4.75 -11.08 -21.78
N LEU A 152 5.12 -10.32 -20.76
CA LEU A 152 6.45 -10.36 -20.18
C LEU A 152 6.78 -11.76 -19.62
N PRO A 153 8.03 -12.24 -19.71
CA PRO A 153 8.42 -13.52 -19.12
C PRO A 153 8.44 -13.48 -17.60
N GLY A 154 8.16 -14.61 -16.94
CA GLY A 154 8.19 -14.75 -15.48
C GLY A 154 6.87 -14.41 -14.78
N ASN A 155 6.92 -14.31 -13.46
CA ASN A 155 5.73 -14.13 -12.61
C ASN A 155 5.29 -12.66 -12.53
N LYS A 156 4.01 -12.43 -12.31
CA LYS A 156 3.44 -11.08 -12.21
C LYS A 156 2.62 -10.93 -10.93
N ILE A 157 2.74 -9.75 -10.34
CA ILE A 157 1.86 -9.28 -9.27
C ILE A 157 0.97 -8.19 -9.85
N LEU A 158 -0.33 -8.42 -9.88
CA LEU A 158 -1.28 -7.40 -10.28
C LEU A 158 -1.84 -6.73 -9.02
N MET A 159 -1.52 -5.45 -8.84
CA MET A 159 -1.96 -4.66 -7.70
C MET A 159 -3.14 -3.76 -8.05
N LYS A 160 -4.12 -3.63 -7.15
CA LYS A 160 -5.29 -2.74 -7.32
C LYS A 160 -6.12 -3.07 -8.57
N ALA A 161 -6.19 -4.34 -8.95
CA ALA A 161 -6.88 -4.80 -10.17
C ALA A 161 -8.41 -4.94 -10.01
N ALA A 162 -8.96 -4.66 -8.84
CA ALA A 162 -10.37 -4.89 -8.49
C ALA A 162 -11.38 -4.30 -9.49
N SER A 163 -11.14 -3.07 -9.97
CA SER A 163 -12.04 -2.39 -10.92
C SER A 163 -12.02 -2.95 -12.34
N LYS A 164 -11.03 -3.79 -12.67
CA LYS A 164 -10.84 -4.41 -13.98
C LYS A 164 -10.83 -5.95 -13.89
N LEU A 165 -11.30 -6.51 -12.77
CA LEU A 165 -11.12 -7.95 -12.51
C LEU A 165 -11.74 -8.84 -13.58
N SER A 166 -12.91 -8.49 -14.11
CA SER A 166 -13.55 -9.24 -15.22
C SER A 166 -12.68 -9.27 -16.48
N ASP A 167 -12.06 -8.13 -16.84
CA ASP A 167 -11.17 -8.05 -17.99
C ASP A 167 -9.89 -8.85 -17.73
N VAL A 168 -9.32 -8.72 -16.53
CA VAL A 168 -8.15 -9.50 -16.09
C VAL A 168 -8.41 -11.00 -16.18
N LYS A 169 -9.54 -11.48 -15.66
CA LYS A 169 -9.92 -12.90 -15.72
C LYS A 169 -9.99 -13.41 -17.17
N LYS A 170 -10.58 -12.59 -18.07
CA LYS A 170 -10.66 -12.94 -19.50
C LYS A 170 -9.27 -13.06 -20.12
N ILE A 171 -8.41 -12.05 -19.92
CA ILE A 171 -7.05 -12.03 -20.47
C ILE A 171 -6.24 -13.21 -19.93
N LEU A 172 -6.32 -13.50 -18.62
CA LEU A 172 -5.62 -14.64 -18.02
C LEU A 172 -6.05 -15.98 -18.64
N ARG A 173 -7.35 -16.17 -18.92
CA ARG A 173 -7.86 -17.37 -19.59
C ARG A 173 -7.40 -17.45 -21.05
N ASP A 174 -7.45 -16.34 -21.79
CA ASP A 174 -7.04 -16.28 -23.19
C ASP A 174 -5.54 -16.61 -23.36
N HIS A 175 -4.72 -16.32 -22.33
CA HIS A 175 -3.28 -16.64 -22.28
C HIS A 175 -2.94 -17.94 -21.54
N GLU A 176 -3.93 -18.71 -21.10
CA GLU A 176 -3.77 -19.97 -20.34
C GLU A 176 -2.85 -19.81 -19.10
N LEU A 177 -2.96 -18.67 -18.42
CA LEU A 177 -2.17 -18.36 -17.22
C LEU A 177 -2.90 -18.76 -15.96
N GLU A 178 -2.15 -19.28 -14.97
CA GLU A 178 -2.66 -19.55 -13.64
C GLU A 178 -2.55 -18.31 -12.74
N ALA A 179 -3.56 -18.09 -11.90
CA ALA A 179 -3.55 -16.98 -10.98
C ALA A 179 -4.26 -17.33 -9.67
N GLN A 180 -3.69 -16.84 -8.58
CA GLN A 180 -4.28 -16.83 -7.25
C GLN A 180 -4.56 -15.39 -6.85
N MET A 181 -5.55 -15.18 -5.97
CA MET A 181 -5.95 -13.84 -5.55
C MET A 181 -6.26 -13.80 -4.05
N ILE A 182 -5.89 -12.71 -3.41
CA ILE A 182 -6.38 -12.39 -2.06
C ILE A 182 -6.99 -10.99 -2.06
N GLU A 183 -8.20 -10.90 -1.50
CA GLU A 183 -8.83 -9.65 -1.10
C GLU A 183 -8.57 -9.39 0.37
N ASN A 184 -8.32 -8.12 0.74
CA ASN A 184 -8.19 -7.65 2.12
C ASN A 184 -7.20 -8.48 2.96
N CYS A 185 -6.05 -8.85 2.37
CA CYS A 185 -5.06 -9.71 3.03
C CYS A 185 -4.70 -9.19 4.44
N GLY A 186 -4.86 -10.04 5.45
CA GLY A 186 -4.58 -9.72 6.85
C GLY A 186 -5.65 -8.87 7.54
N MET A 187 -6.80 -8.63 6.90
CA MET A 187 -7.96 -7.93 7.48
C MET A 187 -9.06 -8.94 7.87
N GLU A 188 -10.08 -8.48 8.58
CA GLU A 188 -11.21 -9.30 9.05
C GLU A 188 -12.01 -9.91 7.89
N GLU A 189 -12.09 -9.18 6.76
CA GLU A 189 -12.83 -9.61 5.57
C GLU A 189 -11.92 -10.27 4.52
N GLU A 190 -10.84 -10.90 4.93
CA GLU A 190 -9.92 -11.61 4.04
C GLU A 190 -10.62 -12.72 3.27
N ARG A 191 -10.40 -12.76 1.95
CA ARG A 191 -10.85 -13.85 1.08
C ARG A 191 -9.72 -14.32 0.19
N ILE A 192 -9.57 -15.63 0.08
CA ILE A 192 -8.53 -16.28 -0.71
C ILE A 192 -9.18 -17.06 -1.85
N TYR A 193 -8.65 -16.90 -3.06
CA TYR A 193 -9.09 -17.59 -4.26
C TYR A 193 -7.89 -18.31 -4.87
N GLN A 194 -7.98 -19.62 -4.99
CA GLN A 194 -6.86 -20.47 -5.42
C GLN A 194 -6.68 -20.54 -6.93
N ASN A 195 -7.72 -20.19 -7.69
CA ASN A 195 -7.71 -20.21 -9.14
C ASN A 195 -8.67 -19.15 -9.71
N ILE A 196 -8.59 -18.92 -11.02
CA ILE A 196 -9.37 -17.90 -11.74
C ILE A 196 -10.88 -18.16 -11.64
N ASP A 197 -11.31 -19.42 -11.60
CA ASP A 197 -12.74 -19.76 -11.62
C ASP A 197 -13.43 -19.44 -10.28
N GLU A 198 -12.69 -19.49 -9.19
CA GLU A 198 -13.17 -19.08 -7.87
C GLU A 198 -13.30 -17.57 -7.71
N MET A 199 -12.58 -16.77 -8.52
CA MET A 199 -12.57 -15.31 -8.39
C MET A 199 -13.93 -14.70 -8.75
N PRO A 200 -14.43 -13.72 -7.96
CA PRO A 200 -15.69 -13.04 -8.24
C PRO A 200 -15.59 -12.13 -9.47
N GLU A 201 -16.73 -11.61 -9.94
CA GLU A 201 -16.75 -10.61 -11.00
C GLU A 201 -16.33 -9.21 -10.53
N LYS A 202 -16.47 -8.94 -9.22
CA LYS A 202 -16.06 -7.69 -8.57
C LYS A 202 -15.33 -8.00 -7.29
N ALA A 203 -14.24 -7.30 -7.04
CA ALA A 203 -13.41 -7.48 -5.87
C ALA A 203 -13.28 -6.18 -5.04
N ALA A 204 -12.83 -6.30 -3.81
CA ALA A 204 -12.52 -5.17 -2.94
C ALA A 204 -11.30 -4.38 -3.47
N TYR A 205 -11.17 -3.11 -3.04
CA TYR A 205 -10.06 -2.25 -3.45
C TYR A 205 -8.68 -2.84 -3.11
N TYR A 206 -8.55 -3.48 -1.94
CA TYR A 206 -7.31 -4.12 -1.49
C TYR A 206 -7.20 -5.55 -2.03
N THR A 207 -7.10 -5.65 -3.34
CA THR A 207 -6.97 -6.92 -4.06
C THR A 207 -5.60 -7.04 -4.71
N THR A 208 -4.98 -8.19 -4.53
CA THR A 208 -3.69 -8.53 -5.16
C THR A 208 -3.79 -9.91 -5.80
N LEU A 209 -3.38 -10.01 -7.07
CA LEU A 209 -3.27 -11.28 -7.77
C LEU A 209 -1.79 -11.66 -7.93
N LEU A 210 -1.50 -12.94 -7.73
CA LEU A 210 -0.25 -13.59 -8.10
C LEU A 210 -0.50 -14.42 -9.35
N VAL A 211 0.15 -14.04 -10.47
CA VAL A 211 0.07 -14.75 -11.74
C VAL A 211 1.39 -15.47 -11.95
N LYS A 212 1.33 -16.80 -12.08
CA LYS A 212 2.47 -17.66 -12.39
C LYS A 212 2.40 -18.16 -13.82
N LYS A 213 3.56 -18.39 -14.41
CA LYS A 213 3.69 -18.92 -15.77
C LYS A 213 4.11 -20.38 -15.71
#